data_c7d42dbb6f19fd9ebfccc2f8f9b017d6
#
_entry.id   c7d42dbb6f19fd9ebfccc2f8f9b017d6
#
_cell.length_a   1.000
_cell.length_b   1.000
_cell.length_c   1.000
_cell.angle_alpha   90.00
_cell.angle_beta   90.00
_cell.angle_gamma   90.00
#
_symmetry.space_group_name_H-M   'P 1'
#
loop_
_entity.id
_entity.type
_entity.pdbx_description
1 polymer ?
#
loop_
_entity_poly.entity_id
_entity_poly.type
_entity_poly.pdbx_seq_one_letter_code
_entity_poly.pdbx_strand_id
1 'polypeptide(L)' 'MQEMQAFLDMKEVIEKILTDNIPDAVCNFDGDQCNLRLTVSSTIFLDMSLIEQHKMIMKLLENKFESGELHALSLETKIL' A
#
# COMPACT_ATOMS: atom_id res chain seq x y z
N MET A 1 -2.86 14.63 20.28
CA MET A 1 -3.79 14.57 19.17
C MET A 1 -3.19 13.96 17.94
N GLN A 2 -2.01 14.40 17.58
CA GLN A 2 -1.38 13.92 16.37
C GLN A 2 -1.07 12.44 16.42
N GLU A 3 -0.65 11.98 17.59
CA GLU A 3 -0.29 10.58 17.76
C GLU A 3 -1.47 9.66 17.55
N MET A 4 -2.65 10.10 17.92
CA MET A 4 -3.83 9.26 17.77
C MET A 4 -4.20 9.05 16.31
N GLN A 5 -3.79 10.00 15.47
CA GLN A 5 -4.13 9.96 14.05
C GLN A 5 -3.05 9.30 13.19
N ALA A 6 -1.88 9.05 13.78
CA ALA A 6 -0.72 8.63 12.99
C ALA A 6 -0.99 7.38 12.16
N PHE A 7 -1.64 6.36 12.75
CA PHE A 7 -1.90 5.12 12.04
C PHE A 7 -2.93 5.32 10.92
N LEU A 8 -3.99 6.08 11.21
CA LEU A 8 -4.99 6.37 10.20
C LEU A 8 -4.39 7.21 9.09
N ASP A 9 -3.54 8.18 9.47
CA ASP A 9 -2.88 9.02 8.50
C ASP A 9 -2.01 8.20 7.56
N MET A 10 -1.35 7.16 8.09
CA MET A 10 -0.50 6.32 7.26
C MET A 10 -1.32 5.55 6.23
N LYS A 11 -2.48 5.04 6.61
CA LYS A 11 -3.36 4.37 5.65
C LYS A 11 -3.79 5.34 4.55
N GLU A 12 -4.15 6.54 4.92
CA GLU A 12 -4.55 7.56 3.95
C GLU A 12 -3.39 7.95 3.05
N VAL A 13 -2.20 8.08 3.62
CA VAL A 13 -1.01 8.41 2.83
C VAL A 13 -0.72 7.32 1.82
N ILE A 14 -0.76 6.06 2.26
CA ILE A 14 -0.52 4.93 1.36
C ILE A 14 -1.55 4.92 0.24
N GLU A 15 -2.82 5.07 0.59
CA GLU A 15 -3.87 5.04 -0.41
C GLU A 15 -3.71 6.18 -1.41
N LYS A 16 -3.35 7.36 -0.94
CA LYS A 16 -3.14 8.50 -1.83
C LYS A 16 -1.98 8.25 -2.78
N ILE A 17 -0.86 7.73 -2.26
CA ILE A 17 0.28 7.43 -3.11
C ILE A 17 -0.13 6.45 -4.21
N LEU A 18 -0.84 5.39 -3.82
CA LEU A 18 -1.21 4.35 -4.77
C LEU A 18 -2.23 4.85 -5.78
N THR A 19 -3.25 5.59 -5.35
CA THR A 19 -4.26 6.08 -6.29
C THR A 19 -3.74 7.20 -7.17
N ASP A 20 -2.76 7.96 -6.70
CA ASP A 20 -2.13 8.97 -7.54
C ASP A 20 -1.36 8.33 -8.69
N ASN A 21 -0.81 7.15 -8.47
CA ASN A 21 0.01 6.46 -9.46
C ASN A 21 -0.77 5.39 -10.22
N ILE A 22 -1.82 4.86 -9.61
CA ILE A 22 -2.66 3.81 -10.19
C ILE A 22 -4.10 4.27 -10.01
N PRO A 23 -4.66 5.01 -10.98
CA PRO A 23 -5.95 5.68 -10.78
C PRO A 23 -7.12 4.77 -10.41
N ASP A 24 -7.11 3.52 -10.86
CA ASP A 24 -8.22 2.61 -10.54
C ASP A 24 -7.88 1.70 -9.35
N ALA A 25 -6.84 2.01 -8.60
CA ALA A 25 -6.46 1.17 -7.48
C ALA A 25 -7.53 1.17 -6.40
N VAL A 26 -7.84 -0.03 -5.93
CA VAL A 26 -8.72 -0.21 -4.77
C VAL A 26 -7.86 -0.77 -3.66
N CYS A 27 -7.77 -0.04 -2.57
CA CYS A 27 -6.90 -0.41 -1.45
C CYS A 27 -7.76 -0.87 -0.29
N ASN A 28 -7.47 -2.06 0.22
CA ASN A 28 -8.14 -2.59 1.41
C ASN A 28 -7.07 -2.84 2.46
N PHE A 29 -7.31 -2.34 3.66
CA PHE A 29 -6.39 -2.47 4.77
C PHE A 29 -6.96 -3.37 5.84
N ASP A 30 -6.08 -4.16 6.46
CA ASP A 30 -6.44 -5.05 7.53
C ASP A 30 -5.27 -5.14 8.48
N GLY A 31 -5.49 -5.69 9.67
CA GLY A 31 -4.42 -5.80 10.64
C GLY A 31 -4.29 -4.57 11.49
N ASP A 32 -3.12 -4.42 12.13
CA ASP A 32 -2.88 -3.29 13.02
C ASP A 32 -1.57 -2.61 12.65
N GLN A 33 -1.13 -1.67 13.49
CA GLN A 33 0.08 -0.91 13.21
C GLN A 33 1.30 -1.77 13.01
N CYS A 34 1.40 -2.86 13.77
CA CYS A 34 2.57 -3.72 13.73
C CYS A 34 2.51 -4.72 12.59
N ASN A 35 1.29 -5.10 12.19
CA ASN A 35 1.08 -6.12 11.18
C ASN A 35 0.02 -5.66 10.18
N LEU A 36 0.33 -4.57 9.50
CA LEU A 36 -0.60 -4.01 8.53
C LEU A 36 -0.63 -4.90 7.29
N ARG A 37 -1.84 -5.19 6.82
CA ARG A 37 -2.04 -5.92 5.58
C ARG A 37 -2.75 -5.04 4.59
N LEU A 38 -2.23 -5.03 3.38
CA LEU A 38 -2.75 -4.20 2.30
C LEU A 38 -3.05 -5.07 1.10
N THR A 39 -4.26 -4.97 0.59
CA THR A 39 -4.64 -5.59 -0.68
C THR A 39 -4.88 -4.49 -1.68
N VAL A 40 -4.17 -4.54 -2.80
CA VAL A 40 -4.32 -3.57 -3.88
C VAL A 40 -4.90 -4.28 -5.09
N SER A 41 -6.02 -3.77 -5.59
CA SER A 41 -6.66 -4.32 -6.78
C SER A 41 -6.62 -3.28 -7.89
N SER A 42 -6.27 -3.70 -9.10
CA SER A 42 -6.20 -2.79 -10.23
C SER A 42 -6.19 -3.57 -11.53
N THR A 43 -6.72 -2.96 -12.58
CA THR A 43 -6.65 -3.56 -13.92
C THR A 43 -5.24 -3.52 -14.48
N ILE A 44 -4.38 -2.65 -13.97
CA ILE A 44 -3.00 -2.55 -14.46
C ILE A 44 -2.23 -3.84 -14.23
N PHE A 45 -2.68 -4.65 -13.28
CA PHE A 45 -1.97 -5.89 -12.94
C PHE A 45 -2.23 -7.03 -13.93
N LEU A 46 -3.12 -6.82 -14.89
CA LEU A 46 -3.56 -7.89 -15.78
C LEU A 46 -2.41 -8.57 -16.51
N ASP A 47 -1.47 -7.78 -17.01
CA ASP A 47 -0.36 -8.31 -17.81
C ASP A 47 0.95 -8.35 -17.02
N MET A 48 0.88 -8.29 -15.70
CA MET A 48 2.07 -8.28 -14.85
C MET A 48 2.16 -9.58 -14.08
N SER A 49 3.39 -10.08 -13.93
CA SER A 49 3.61 -11.22 -13.06
C SER A 49 3.37 -10.80 -11.62
N LEU A 50 3.20 -11.79 -10.73
CA LEU A 50 2.98 -11.48 -9.33
C LEU A 50 4.16 -10.72 -8.74
N ILE A 51 5.38 -11.10 -9.12
CA ILE A 51 6.57 -10.42 -8.65
C ILE A 51 6.58 -8.96 -9.12
N GLU A 52 6.21 -8.73 -10.37
CA GLU A 52 6.15 -7.37 -10.91
C GLU A 52 5.12 -6.52 -10.20
N GLN A 53 3.96 -7.12 -9.90
CA GLN A 53 2.90 -6.43 -9.18
C GLN A 53 3.40 -5.97 -7.80
N HIS A 54 4.03 -6.88 -7.07
CA HIS A 54 4.53 -6.57 -5.74
C HIS A 54 5.66 -5.55 -5.78
N LYS A 55 6.57 -5.67 -6.74
CA LYS A 55 7.67 -4.73 -6.87
C LYS A 55 7.16 -3.32 -7.15
N MET A 56 6.13 -3.20 -7.99
CA MET A 56 5.57 -1.91 -8.31
C MET A 56 5.04 -1.22 -7.06
N ILE A 57 4.26 -1.94 -6.26
CA ILE A 57 3.68 -1.36 -5.06
C ILE A 57 4.76 -1.02 -4.04
N MET A 58 5.70 -1.94 -3.82
CA MET A 58 6.74 -1.71 -2.83
C MET A 58 7.63 -0.54 -3.22
N LYS A 59 7.87 -0.36 -4.51
CA LYS A 59 8.67 0.78 -4.96
C LYS A 59 7.95 2.10 -4.70
N LEU A 60 6.66 2.14 -4.90
CA LEU A 60 5.88 3.34 -4.63
C LEU A 60 5.89 3.71 -3.14
N LEU A 61 6.04 2.72 -2.27
CA LEU A 61 6.03 2.93 -0.82
C LEU A 61 7.44 2.95 -0.22
N GLU A 62 8.46 2.91 -1.07
CA GLU A 62 9.84 2.77 -0.64
C GLU A 62 10.25 3.82 0.38
N ASN A 63 9.88 5.08 0.14
CA ASN A 63 10.26 6.16 1.05
C ASN A 63 9.67 5.99 2.44
N LYS A 64 8.50 5.38 2.53
CA LYS A 64 7.84 5.19 3.82
C LYS A 64 8.53 4.13 4.63
N PHE A 65 9.08 3.11 3.98
CA PHE A 65 9.89 2.11 4.67
C PHE A 65 11.23 2.69 5.11
N GLU A 66 11.85 3.47 4.24
CA GLU A 66 13.17 4.06 4.54
C GLU A 66 13.08 5.05 5.70
N SER A 67 12.01 5.80 5.78
CA SER A 67 11.84 6.78 6.85
C SER A 67 11.46 6.16 8.18
N GLY A 68 11.07 4.89 8.18
CA GLY A 68 10.62 4.22 9.39
C GLY A 68 9.16 4.44 9.71
N GLU A 69 8.44 5.17 8.85
CA GLU A 69 7.01 5.37 9.05
C GLU A 69 6.24 4.07 8.87
N LEU A 70 6.74 3.20 7.98
CA LEU A 70 6.19 1.87 7.77
C LEU A 70 7.24 0.85 8.19
N HIS A 71 6.86 -0.07 9.07
CA HIS A 71 7.79 -1.08 9.56
C HIS A 71 7.64 -2.40 8.85
N ALA A 72 6.41 -2.89 8.78
CA ALA A 72 6.13 -4.17 8.16
C ALA A 72 4.81 -4.07 7.43
N LEU A 73 4.75 -4.74 6.28
CA LEU A 73 3.55 -4.70 5.46
C LEU A 73 3.41 -6.03 4.77
N SER A 74 2.24 -6.66 4.93
CA SER A 74 1.88 -7.83 4.15
C SER A 74 1.10 -7.35 2.95
N LEU A 75 1.59 -7.66 1.77
CA LEU A 75 1.02 -7.14 0.54
C LEU A 75 0.38 -8.24 -0.28
N GLU A 76 -0.83 -7.98 -0.74
CA GLU A 76 -1.50 -8.84 -1.69
C GLU A 76 -1.97 -7.97 -2.84
N THR A 77 -1.86 -8.46 -4.07
CA THR A 77 -2.33 -7.74 -5.24
C THR A 77 -3.33 -8.60 -5.98
N LYS A 78 -4.32 -7.94 -6.58
CA LYS A 78 -5.38 -8.64 -7.31
C LYS A 78 -5.70 -7.87 -8.57
N ILE A 79 -6.17 -8.61 -9.57
CA ILE A 79 -6.66 -7.99 -10.80
C ILE A 79 -8.12 -7.65 -10.61
N LEU A 80 -8.45 -6.42 -10.92
CA LEU A 80 -9.84 -5.96 -10.82
C LEU A 80 -10.70 -6.60 -11.88
#